data_1160962e8e442d9e466b7bf14b42519d
#
_entry.id   1160962e8e442d9e466b7bf14b42519d
#
_cell.length_a   1.000
_cell.length_b   1.000
_cell.length_c   1.000
_cell.angle_alpha   90.00
_cell.angle_beta   90.00
_cell.angle_gamma   90.00
#
_symmetry.space_group_name_H-M   'P 1'
#
loop_
_entity.id
_entity.type
_entity.pdbx_description
1 polymer ?
#
loop_
_entity_poly.entity_id
_entity_poly.type
_entity_poly.pdbx_seq_one_letter_code
_entity_poly.pdbx_strand_id
1 'polypeptide(L)'
;MKTRICLCVLAALLMIPVAVTAQTKKTKKEVAIQLYSVRDILNRVDNKDGKCDPAYTAILAKLAKMGYTGVEAANYNNGKFYDRTPRQFKKDVESAGMKVLSSHCTRGLSKEELASGDYSKSLEWWNQCIADHKAAGMKYIVAPWMDVPKTLKDLETYCAYYNEIGKRCNQQGLRFGYHNHAHEFQKVEGQVMYDYMLEHTNPEYVFFQMDVYWVVRGQNSPVDYFNKYPGRFKTVSYTHLRAHETDQYL
;
A
#
# COMPACT_ATOMS: atom_id res chain seq x y z
N MET A 1 -14.05 61.89 64.80
CA MET A 1 -14.02 61.73 63.30
C MET A 1 -12.74 60.94 62.94
N LYS A 2 -12.87 59.71 62.53
CA LYS A 2 -11.77 58.84 62.15
C LYS A 2 -11.77 58.67 60.63
N THR A 3 -10.83 59.27 59.96
CA THR A 3 -10.61 59.20 58.50
C THR A 3 -9.97 57.89 58.14
N ARG A 4 -10.64 57.03 57.38
CA ARG A 4 -10.13 55.79 56.85
C ARG A 4 -9.48 56.09 55.50
N ILE A 5 -8.16 55.88 55.39
CA ILE A 5 -7.40 55.93 54.12
C ILE A 5 -7.54 54.56 53.47
N CYS A 6 -8.15 54.56 52.28
CA CYS A 6 -8.26 53.36 51.42
C CYS A 6 -7.01 53.27 50.55
N LEU A 7 -6.16 52.25 50.76
CA LEU A 7 -4.99 51.96 49.95
C LEU A 7 -5.40 51.09 48.77
N CYS A 8 -5.46 51.66 47.58
CA CYS A 8 -5.62 50.90 46.34
C CYS A 8 -4.27 50.35 45.88
N VAL A 9 -4.09 49.07 45.99
CA VAL A 9 -2.92 48.35 45.41
C VAL A 9 -3.21 48.07 43.95
N LEU A 10 -2.54 48.75 43.04
CA LEU A 10 -2.59 48.51 41.61
C LEU A 10 -1.66 47.33 41.28
N ALA A 11 -2.21 46.16 41.04
CA ALA A 11 -1.43 45.03 40.56
C ALA A 11 -1.27 45.14 39.04
N ALA A 12 -0.07 45.54 38.58
CA ALA A 12 0.30 45.50 37.16
C ALA A 12 0.64 44.08 36.78
N LEU A 13 -0.24 43.38 36.05
CA LEU A 13 0.07 42.10 35.38
C LEU A 13 0.96 42.36 34.18
N LEU A 14 2.23 42.04 34.31
CA LEU A 14 3.18 41.93 33.18
C LEU A 14 2.80 40.68 32.35
N MET A 15 2.06 40.88 31.26
CA MET A 15 1.91 39.87 30.24
C MET A 15 3.23 39.73 29.46
N ILE A 16 4.00 38.71 29.78
CA ILE A 16 5.15 38.30 28.95
C ILE A 16 4.56 37.52 27.78
N PRO A 17 4.75 37.96 26.52
CA PRO A 17 4.34 37.15 25.39
C PRO A 17 5.24 35.90 25.29
N VAL A 18 4.72 34.74 25.67
CA VAL A 18 5.37 33.48 25.40
C VAL A 18 5.24 33.25 23.89
N ALA A 19 6.29 33.57 23.17
CA ALA A 19 6.42 33.22 21.77
C ALA A 19 6.53 31.68 21.68
N VAL A 20 5.42 31.01 21.48
CA VAL A 20 5.38 29.59 21.13
C VAL A 20 5.92 29.49 19.71
N THR A 21 7.22 29.31 19.58
CA THR A 21 7.81 28.88 18.31
C THR A 21 7.37 27.46 18.05
N ALA A 22 6.31 27.31 17.28
CA ALA A 22 5.93 26.02 16.71
C ALA A 22 7.05 25.58 15.77
N GLN A 23 8.02 24.84 16.30
CA GLN A 23 8.95 24.09 15.47
C GLN A 23 8.12 23.06 14.71
N THR A 24 7.77 23.39 13.47
CA THR A 24 7.27 22.40 12.51
C THR A 24 8.39 21.37 12.32
N LYS A 25 8.32 20.26 13.07
CA LYS A 25 9.14 19.09 12.75
C LYS A 25 8.85 18.78 11.29
N LYS A 26 9.81 19.04 10.39
CA LYS A 26 9.78 18.53 9.03
C LYS A 26 9.66 17.01 9.16
N THR A 27 8.47 16.49 9.02
CA THR A 27 8.24 15.03 8.97
C THR A 27 9.02 14.54 7.77
N LYS A 28 10.06 13.74 8.03
CA LYS A 28 10.82 13.09 6.97
C LYS A 28 9.83 12.28 6.15
N LYS A 29 9.72 12.59 4.85
CA LYS A 29 8.81 11.85 3.96
C LYS A 29 9.20 10.38 4.01
N GLU A 30 8.22 9.51 4.26
CA GLU A 30 8.42 8.07 4.20
C GLU A 30 8.52 7.67 2.71
N VAL A 31 9.62 7.02 2.35
CA VAL A 31 9.86 6.47 1.01
C VAL A 31 10.09 4.98 1.16
N ALA A 32 9.20 4.19 0.59
CA ALA A 32 9.35 2.74 0.58
C ALA A 32 9.88 2.25 -0.77
N ILE A 33 10.60 1.14 -0.74
CA ILE A 33 10.96 0.39 -1.93
C ILE A 33 10.13 -0.87 -2.02
N GLN A 34 9.58 -1.13 -3.22
CA GLN A 34 9.01 -2.43 -3.51
C GLN A 34 10.15 -3.41 -3.80
N LEU A 35 10.21 -4.50 -3.04
CA LEU A 35 11.29 -5.49 -3.14
C LEU A 35 11.32 -6.22 -4.50
N TYR A 36 10.25 -6.10 -5.30
CA TYR A 36 10.26 -6.56 -6.69
C TYR A 36 11.34 -5.86 -7.53
N SER A 37 11.69 -4.61 -7.20
CA SER A 37 12.75 -3.84 -7.87
C SER A 37 14.15 -4.47 -7.73
N VAL A 38 14.34 -5.32 -6.73
CA VAL A 38 15.58 -6.03 -6.43
C VAL A 38 15.41 -7.55 -6.49
N ARG A 39 14.33 -8.04 -7.13
CA ARG A 39 13.97 -9.45 -7.22
C ARG A 39 15.08 -10.34 -7.76
N ASP A 40 15.84 -9.86 -8.76
CA ASP A 40 16.90 -10.63 -9.38
C ASP A 40 18.05 -10.94 -8.40
N ILE A 41 18.26 -10.06 -7.43
CA ILE A 41 19.25 -10.25 -6.36
C ILE A 41 18.64 -11.13 -5.27
N LEU A 42 17.40 -10.84 -4.86
CA LEU A 42 16.71 -11.60 -3.81
C LEU A 42 16.47 -13.06 -4.20
N ASN A 43 16.16 -13.33 -5.46
CA ASN A 43 15.94 -14.71 -5.95
C ASN A 43 17.21 -15.56 -6.00
N ARG A 44 18.41 -14.96 -5.89
CA ARG A 44 19.68 -15.66 -5.80
C ARG A 44 20.06 -16.03 -4.37
N VAL A 45 19.32 -15.51 -3.40
CA VAL A 45 19.55 -15.76 -1.98
C VAL A 45 18.92 -17.11 -1.63
N ASP A 46 19.74 -18.05 -1.17
CA ASP A 46 19.25 -19.36 -0.75
C ASP A 46 18.86 -19.35 0.73
N ASN A 47 17.56 -19.45 1.00
CA ASN A 47 17.00 -19.49 2.36
C ASN A 47 16.46 -20.88 2.73
N LYS A 48 16.82 -21.94 1.97
CA LYS A 48 16.22 -23.28 2.07
C LYS A 48 16.42 -23.95 3.43
N ASP A 49 17.50 -23.62 4.12
CA ASP A 49 17.82 -24.24 5.42
C ASP A 49 17.15 -23.57 6.62
N GLY A 50 16.20 -22.65 6.40
CA GLY A 50 15.59 -21.87 7.48
C GLY A 50 16.55 -20.90 8.17
N LYS A 51 17.82 -20.86 7.76
CA LYS A 51 18.81 -19.87 8.19
C LYS A 51 18.72 -18.64 7.32
N CYS A 52 18.89 -17.47 7.94
CA CYS A 52 18.95 -16.22 7.18
C CYS A 52 20.26 -16.18 6.39
N ASP A 53 20.16 -16.19 5.07
CA ASP A 53 21.31 -15.89 4.25
C ASP A 53 21.82 -14.48 4.59
N PRO A 54 23.10 -14.32 4.98
CA PRO A 54 23.70 -13.01 5.24
C PRO A 54 23.52 -12.03 4.06
N ALA A 55 23.44 -12.54 2.83
CA ALA A 55 23.20 -11.71 1.65
C ALA A 55 21.82 -11.04 1.69
N TYR A 56 20.78 -11.71 2.21
CA TYR A 56 19.44 -11.13 2.34
C TYR A 56 19.43 -9.91 3.28
N THR A 57 20.01 -10.06 4.47
CA THR A 57 20.10 -8.95 5.43
C THR A 57 21.01 -7.84 4.94
N ALA A 58 22.08 -8.15 4.21
CA ALA A 58 22.96 -7.16 3.58
C ALA A 58 22.23 -6.34 2.51
N ILE A 59 21.32 -6.95 1.73
CA ILE A 59 20.48 -6.24 0.76
C ILE A 59 19.58 -5.24 1.50
N LEU A 60 18.88 -5.67 2.54
CA LEU A 60 18.01 -4.78 3.34
C LEU A 60 18.81 -3.62 3.95
N ALA A 61 19.98 -3.89 4.53
CA ALA A 61 20.84 -2.86 5.10
C ALA A 61 21.31 -1.85 4.03
N LYS A 62 21.63 -2.33 2.81
CA LYS A 62 22.01 -1.47 1.68
C LYS A 62 20.84 -0.56 1.26
N LEU A 63 19.63 -1.08 1.18
CA LEU A 63 18.43 -0.30 0.87
C LEU A 63 18.17 0.79 1.92
N ALA A 64 18.28 0.45 3.21
CA ALA A 64 18.15 1.41 4.30
C ALA A 64 19.23 2.52 4.20
N LYS A 65 20.47 2.14 3.88
CA LYS A 65 21.58 3.10 3.68
C LYS A 65 21.34 4.04 2.48
N MET A 66 20.60 3.60 1.48
CA MET A 66 20.18 4.43 0.34
C MET A 66 19.09 5.45 0.73
N GLY A 67 18.54 5.37 1.95
CA GLY A 67 17.55 6.32 2.47
C GLY A 67 16.11 5.83 2.43
N TYR A 68 15.84 4.59 2.01
CA TYR A 68 14.51 4.01 2.13
C TYR A 68 14.15 3.81 3.59
N THR A 69 12.90 4.14 3.92
CA THR A 69 12.36 4.06 5.29
C THR A 69 11.41 2.89 5.48
N GLY A 70 11.02 2.26 4.39
CA GLY A 70 10.12 1.12 4.41
C GLY A 70 10.25 0.23 3.19
N VAL A 71 9.60 -0.92 3.27
CA VAL A 71 9.52 -1.89 2.17
C VAL A 71 8.07 -2.26 1.87
N GLU A 72 7.80 -2.51 0.59
CA GLU A 72 6.65 -3.24 0.12
C GLU A 72 7.12 -4.62 -0.38
N ALA A 73 6.60 -5.69 0.22
CA ALA A 73 6.90 -7.05 -0.23
C ALA A 73 6.18 -7.33 -1.56
N ALA A 74 6.73 -8.23 -2.37
CA ALA A 74 6.12 -8.68 -3.62
C ALA A 74 6.25 -10.21 -3.80
N ASN A 75 6.43 -10.91 -2.70
CA ASN A 75 6.55 -12.36 -2.65
C ASN A 75 5.85 -12.83 -1.37
N TYR A 76 4.58 -13.23 -1.50
CA TYR A 76 3.85 -13.92 -0.46
C TYR A 76 3.42 -15.29 -0.99
N ASN A 77 3.89 -16.34 -0.37
CA ASN A 77 3.59 -17.70 -0.76
C ASN A 77 3.49 -18.61 0.46
N ASN A 78 2.41 -19.38 0.57
CA ASN A 78 2.20 -20.38 1.61
C ASN A 78 2.50 -19.85 3.04
N GLY A 79 2.00 -18.64 3.37
CA GLY A 79 2.16 -18.04 4.69
C GLY A 79 3.55 -17.42 4.94
N LYS A 80 4.36 -17.25 3.92
CA LYS A 80 5.74 -16.76 4.03
C LYS A 80 5.99 -15.57 3.08
N PHE A 81 6.94 -14.73 3.47
CA PHE A 81 7.51 -13.65 2.68
C PHE A 81 8.99 -13.95 2.44
N TYR A 82 9.40 -14.20 1.19
CA TYR A 82 10.80 -14.57 0.86
C TYR A 82 11.31 -15.72 1.71
N ASP A 83 10.50 -16.80 1.83
CA ASP A 83 10.73 -17.99 2.64
C ASP A 83 10.84 -17.75 4.16
N ARG A 84 10.49 -16.55 4.62
CA ARG A 84 10.46 -16.16 6.02
C ARG A 84 9.06 -16.22 6.60
N THR A 85 8.95 -16.65 7.84
CA THR A 85 7.68 -16.44 8.56
C THR A 85 7.37 -14.94 8.65
N PRO A 86 6.10 -14.54 8.77
CA PRO A 86 5.73 -13.12 8.88
C PRO A 86 6.52 -12.35 9.94
N ARG A 87 6.72 -12.96 11.11
CA ARG A 87 7.48 -12.35 12.22
C ARG A 87 8.98 -12.25 11.94
N GLN A 88 9.57 -13.25 11.26
CA GLN A 88 10.97 -13.20 10.85
C GLN A 88 11.18 -12.11 9.80
N PHE A 89 10.32 -12.02 8.79
CA PHE A 89 10.37 -10.98 7.78
C PHE A 89 10.31 -9.58 8.42
N LYS A 90 9.36 -9.37 9.34
CA LYS A 90 9.26 -8.14 10.12
C LYS A 90 10.56 -7.82 10.83
N LYS A 91 11.08 -8.78 11.60
CA LYS A 91 12.32 -8.61 12.36
C LYS A 91 13.51 -8.24 11.48
N ASP A 92 13.67 -8.90 10.33
CA ASP A 92 14.78 -8.65 9.41
C ASP A 92 14.72 -7.22 8.84
N VAL A 93 13.54 -6.77 8.41
CA VAL A 93 13.33 -5.41 7.90
C VAL A 93 13.55 -4.35 8.98
N GLU A 94 13.00 -4.57 10.19
CA GLU A 94 13.16 -3.64 11.31
C GLU A 94 14.61 -3.58 11.81
N SER A 95 15.34 -4.70 11.79
CA SER A 95 16.77 -4.75 12.13
C SER A 95 17.63 -3.98 11.14
N ALA A 96 17.18 -3.81 9.90
CA ALA A 96 17.82 -2.95 8.91
C ALA A 96 17.45 -1.46 9.05
N GLY A 97 16.59 -1.09 10.01
CA GLY A 97 16.15 0.28 10.24
C GLY A 97 14.98 0.75 9.38
N MET A 98 14.28 -0.18 8.73
CA MET A 98 13.12 0.09 7.87
C MET A 98 11.83 -0.45 8.51
N LYS A 99 10.68 -0.06 7.95
CA LYS A 99 9.35 -0.58 8.34
C LYS A 99 8.81 -1.49 7.24
N VAL A 100 8.04 -2.51 7.60
CA VAL A 100 7.22 -3.25 6.64
C VAL A 100 5.93 -2.47 6.45
N LEU A 101 5.67 -1.95 5.25
CA LEU A 101 4.51 -1.11 4.98
C LEU A 101 3.37 -1.89 4.35
N SER A 102 3.67 -2.65 3.33
CA SER A 102 2.68 -3.30 2.46
C SER A 102 3.23 -4.54 1.79
N SER A 103 2.35 -5.23 1.11
CA SER A 103 2.72 -6.33 0.23
C SER A 103 1.83 -6.35 -1.00
N HIS A 104 2.42 -6.62 -2.16
CA HIS A 104 1.69 -7.09 -3.32
C HIS A 104 1.32 -8.55 -3.12
N CYS A 105 0.03 -8.83 -3.10
CA CYS A 105 -0.52 -10.16 -2.88
C CYS A 105 -1.89 -10.26 -3.56
N THR A 106 -2.13 -11.31 -4.31
CA THR A 106 -3.42 -11.52 -4.95
C THR A 106 -3.80 -12.99 -4.97
N ARG A 107 -5.11 -13.22 -5.00
CA ARG A 107 -5.75 -14.48 -5.35
C ARG A 107 -6.92 -14.15 -6.26
N GLY A 108 -6.78 -14.50 -7.54
CA GLY A 108 -7.85 -14.35 -8.52
C GLY A 108 -8.99 -15.36 -8.26
N LEU A 109 -10.17 -15.04 -8.77
CA LEU A 109 -11.29 -15.94 -8.74
C LEU A 109 -11.13 -17.03 -9.81
N SER A 110 -11.50 -18.27 -9.49
CA SER A 110 -11.60 -19.34 -10.48
C SER A 110 -12.80 -19.10 -11.41
N LYS A 111 -12.84 -19.84 -12.52
CA LYS A 111 -13.98 -19.76 -13.45
C LYS A 111 -15.30 -20.16 -12.78
N GLU A 112 -15.24 -21.13 -11.88
CA GLU A 112 -16.38 -21.63 -11.11
C GLU A 112 -16.86 -20.58 -10.11
N GLU A 113 -15.95 -19.91 -9.42
CA GLU A 113 -16.26 -18.82 -8.48
C GLU A 113 -16.88 -17.63 -9.21
N LEU A 114 -16.36 -17.27 -10.40
CA LEU A 114 -16.95 -16.22 -11.23
C LEU A 114 -18.34 -16.59 -11.74
N ALA A 115 -18.52 -17.83 -12.21
CA ALA A 115 -19.79 -18.27 -12.75
C ALA A 115 -20.89 -18.41 -11.69
N SER A 116 -20.54 -18.87 -10.49
CA SER A 116 -21.49 -19.06 -9.38
C SER A 116 -21.71 -17.80 -8.55
N GLY A 117 -20.72 -16.89 -8.53
CA GLY A 117 -20.67 -15.77 -7.58
C GLY A 117 -20.33 -16.21 -6.14
N ASP A 118 -20.05 -17.49 -5.91
CA ASP A 118 -19.60 -18.00 -4.62
C ASP A 118 -18.08 -18.09 -4.58
N TYR A 119 -17.48 -17.16 -3.91
CA TYR A 119 -16.02 -17.03 -3.70
C TYR A 119 -15.60 -17.28 -2.24
N SER A 120 -16.41 -17.99 -1.48
CA SER A 120 -16.15 -18.32 -0.07
C SER A 120 -14.80 -19.00 0.13
N LYS A 121 -14.43 -19.94 -0.76
CA LYS A 121 -13.12 -20.62 -0.73
C LYS A 121 -11.93 -19.67 -0.91
N SER A 122 -12.05 -18.71 -1.80
CA SER A 122 -11.03 -17.67 -1.96
C SER A 122 -10.97 -16.76 -0.75
N LEU A 123 -12.10 -16.45 -0.10
CA LEU A 123 -12.13 -15.67 1.12
C LEU A 123 -11.52 -16.39 2.34
N GLU A 124 -11.58 -17.70 2.42
CA GLU A 124 -10.87 -18.49 3.43
C GLU A 124 -9.35 -18.31 3.31
N TRP A 125 -8.84 -18.38 2.09
CA TRP A 125 -7.42 -18.10 1.84
C TRP A 125 -7.04 -16.67 2.24
N TRP A 126 -7.91 -15.69 1.97
CA TRP A 126 -7.67 -14.30 2.38
C TRP A 126 -7.65 -14.12 3.90
N ASN A 127 -8.44 -14.88 4.66
CA ASN A 127 -8.40 -14.83 6.13
C ASN A 127 -6.99 -15.16 6.65
N GLN A 128 -6.37 -16.22 6.13
CA GLN A 128 -5.00 -16.57 6.49
C GLN A 128 -3.99 -15.53 6.01
N CYS A 129 -4.13 -15.09 4.76
CA CYS A 129 -3.28 -14.05 4.17
C CYS A 129 -3.31 -12.76 5.01
N ILE A 130 -4.49 -12.29 5.41
CA ILE A 130 -4.67 -11.09 6.26
C ILE A 130 -3.99 -11.29 7.63
N ALA A 131 -4.14 -12.46 8.25
CA ALA A 131 -3.50 -12.77 9.54
C ALA A 131 -1.96 -12.72 9.44
N ASP A 132 -1.40 -13.25 8.37
CA ASP A 132 0.05 -13.27 8.12
C ASP A 132 0.59 -11.85 7.87
N HIS A 133 -0.13 -11.05 7.09
CA HIS A 133 0.24 -9.64 6.83
C HIS A 133 0.18 -8.80 8.11
N LYS A 134 -0.81 -9.04 8.96
CA LYS A 134 -0.90 -8.41 10.29
C LYS A 134 0.29 -8.81 11.17
N ALA A 135 0.65 -10.09 11.19
CA ALA A 135 1.80 -10.59 11.95
C ALA A 135 3.13 -10.03 11.44
N ALA A 136 3.23 -9.74 10.14
CA ALA A 136 4.36 -9.05 9.53
C ALA A 136 4.39 -7.52 9.82
N GLY A 137 3.37 -6.97 10.50
CA GLY A 137 3.31 -5.56 10.87
C GLY A 137 2.92 -4.63 9.73
N MET A 138 2.33 -5.15 8.67
CA MET A 138 1.91 -4.38 7.50
C MET A 138 0.68 -3.53 7.81
N LYS A 139 0.54 -2.43 7.06
CA LYS A 139 -0.66 -1.57 7.07
C LYS A 139 -1.56 -1.85 5.88
N TYR A 140 -0.97 -2.26 4.75
CA TYR A 140 -1.66 -2.40 3.48
C TYR A 140 -1.40 -3.77 2.88
N ILE A 141 -2.42 -4.29 2.21
CA ILE A 141 -2.33 -5.42 1.29
C ILE A 141 -2.84 -4.92 -0.05
N VAL A 142 -2.07 -5.09 -1.11
CA VAL A 142 -2.40 -4.54 -2.42
C VAL A 142 -2.46 -5.67 -3.44
N ALA A 143 -3.61 -5.83 -4.10
CA ALA A 143 -3.73 -6.74 -5.24
C ALA A 143 -3.04 -6.10 -6.46
N PRO A 144 -1.96 -6.69 -6.98
CA PRO A 144 -1.19 -6.07 -8.05
C PRO A 144 -1.70 -6.43 -9.45
N TRP A 145 -2.66 -7.34 -9.56
CA TRP A 145 -3.07 -7.87 -10.85
C TRP A 145 -4.47 -8.46 -10.82
N MET A 146 -5.20 -8.20 -11.87
CA MET A 146 -6.42 -8.90 -12.27
C MET A 146 -6.45 -8.95 -13.80
N ASP A 147 -6.69 -10.13 -14.36
CA ASP A 147 -6.91 -10.24 -15.80
C ASP A 147 -8.13 -9.42 -16.22
N VAL A 148 -8.13 -8.90 -17.45
CA VAL A 148 -9.28 -8.15 -17.96
C VAL A 148 -10.48 -9.09 -18.05
N PRO A 149 -11.56 -8.84 -17.29
CA PRO A 149 -12.75 -9.67 -17.34
C PRO A 149 -13.42 -9.61 -18.71
N LYS A 150 -14.12 -10.66 -19.09
CA LYS A 150 -14.82 -10.71 -20.39
C LYS A 150 -16.11 -9.91 -20.40
N THR A 151 -16.76 -9.78 -19.26
CA THR A 151 -18.05 -9.11 -19.11
C THR A 151 -18.05 -8.13 -17.95
N LEU A 152 -18.96 -7.15 -18.00
CA LEU A 152 -19.18 -6.24 -16.86
C LEU A 152 -19.67 -6.99 -15.62
N LYS A 153 -20.44 -8.08 -15.80
CA LYS A 153 -20.88 -8.92 -14.68
C LYS A 153 -19.70 -9.56 -13.95
N ASP A 154 -18.71 -10.07 -14.68
CA ASP A 154 -17.48 -10.60 -14.05
C ASP A 154 -16.73 -9.50 -13.31
N LEU A 155 -16.62 -8.30 -13.90
CA LEU A 155 -15.98 -7.15 -13.29
C LEU A 155 -16.71 -6.69 -12.02
N GLU A 156 -18.05 -6.68 -12.02
CA GLU A 156 -18.89 -6.42 -10.85
C GLU A 156 -18.62 -7.45 -9.73
N THR A 157 -18.51 -8.73 -10.10
CA THR A 157 -18.17 -9.81 -9.16
C THR A 157 -16.81 -9.58 -8.52
N TYR A 158 -15.80 -9.14 -9.29
CA TYR A 158 -14.50 -8.77 -8.75
C TYR A 158 -14.58 -7.54 -7.82
N CYS A 159 -15.38 -6.53 -8.15
CA CYS A 159 -15.57 -5.36 -7.28
C CYS A 159 -16.21 -5.77 -5.95
N ALA A 160 -17.22 -6.63 -5.97
CA ALA A 160 -17.85 -7.19 -4.76
C ALA A 160 -16.85 -8.02 -3.94
N TYR A 161 -16.07 -8.86 -4.59
CA TYR A 161 -15.01 -9.66 -3.97
C TYR A 161 -13.96 -8.79 -3.26
N TYR A 162 -13.48 -7.73 -3.92
CA TYR A 162 -12.52 -6.80 -3.34
C TYR A 162 -13.12 -6.00 -2.17
N ASN A 163 -14.38 -5.62 -2.25
CA ASN A 163 -15.08 -5.00 -1.12
C ASN A 163 -15.11 -5.92 0.11
N GLU A 164 -15.39 -7.22 -0.10
CA GLU A 164 -15.41 -8.18 1.00
C GLU A 164 -14.02 -8.42 1.61
N ILE A 165 -12.98 -8.51 0.78
CA ILE A 165 -11.58 -8.58 1.25
C ILE A 165 -11.23 -7.33 2.07
N GLY A 166 -11.55 -6.15 1.55
CA GLY A 166 -11.26 -4.88 2.21
C GLY A 166 -11.97 -4.74 3.55
N LYS A 167 -13.22 -5.18 3.64
CA LYS A 167 -13.99 -5.25 4.89
C LYS A 167 -13.27 -6.14 5.92
N ARG A 168 -12.82 -7.32 5.52
CA ARG A 168 -12.05 -8.25 6.39
C ARG A 168 -10.71 -7.65 6.82
N CYS A 169 -10.01 -6.98 5.92
CA CYS A 169 -8.78 -6.24 6.25
C CYS A 169 -9.04 -5.17 7.32
N ASN A 170 -10.09 -4.36 7.16
CA ASN A 170 -10.45 -3.32 8.12
C ASN A 170 -10.74 -3.88 9.53
N GLN A 171 -11.42 -5.02 9.62
CA GLN A 171 -11.69 -5.71 10.88
C GLN A 171 -10.39 -6.13 11.62
N GLN A 172 -9.32 -6.33 10.87
CA GLN A 172 -8.00 -6.69 11.41
C GLN A 172 -7.05 -5.50 11.56
N GLY A 173 -7.50 -4.28 11.24
CA GLY A 173 -6.70 -3.05 11.30
C GLY A 173 -5.75 -2.86 10.12
N LEU A 174 -5.96 -3.59 9.02
CA LEU A 174 -5.27 -3.41 7.75
C LEU A 174 -6.18 -2.70 6.75
N ARG A 175 -5.62 -2.28 5.63
CA ARG A 175 -6.36 -1.72 4.50
C ARG A 175 -6.03 -2.51 3.23
N PHE A 176 -7.05 -2.76 2.42
CA PHE A 176 -6.91 -3.44 1.14
C PHE A 176 -6.93 -2.44 -0.01
N GLY A 177 -6.09 -2.65 -1.02
CA GLY A 177 -6.05 -1.81 -2.21
C GLY A 177 -5.78 -2.58 -3.49
N TYR A 178 -5.90 -1.88 -4.60
CA TYR A 178 -5.59 -2.38 -5.93
C TYR A 178 -4.51 -1.51 -6.60
N HIS A 179 -3.55 -2.13 -7.26
CA HIS A 179 -2.48 -1.48 -8.02
C HIS A 179 -2.73 -1.69 -9.52
N ASN A 180 -2.72 -0.60 -10.27
CA ASN A 180 -2.98 -0.64 -11.70
C ASN A 180 -1.72 -0.89 -12.52
N HIS A 181 -1.94 -1.52 -13.68
CA HIS A 181 -1.08 -1.51 -14.83
C HIS A 181 -1.74 -0.74 -15.99
N ALA A 182 -1.32 -0.97 -17.23
CA ALA A 182 -1.91 -0.31 -18.41
C ALA A 182 -3.17 -1.03 -18.91
N HIS A 183 -3.33 -2.32 -18.64
CA HIS A 183 -4.43 -3.10 -19.20
C HIS A 183 -5.80 -2.75 -18.58
N GLU A 184 -5.83 -2.16 -17.37
CA GLU A 184 -7.07 -1.72 -16.73
C GLU A 184 -7.72 -0.52 -17.45
N PHE A 185 -6.98 0.16 -18.33
CA PHE A 185 -7.55 1.22 -19.17
C PHE A 185 -8.24 0.68 -20.44
N GLN A 186 -8.27 -0.65 -20.62
CA GLN A 186 -9.07 -1.29 -21.65
C GLN A 186 -10.57 -1.24 -21.29
N LYS A 187 -11.41 -1.38 -22.33
CA LYS A 187 -12.86 -1.40 -22.14
C LYS A 187 -13.38 -2.82 -22.02
N VAL A 188 -14.24 -3.02 -21.04
CA VAL A 188 -15.07 -4.21 -20.86
C VAL A 188 -16.51 -3.80 -21.23
N GLU A 189 -17.09 -4.35 -22.27
CA GLU A 189 -18.44 -4.01 -22.78
C GLU A 189 -18.67 -2.48 -22.86
N GLY A 190 -17.65 -1.74 -23.33
CA GLY A 190 -17.73 -0.30 -23.54
C GLY A 190 -17.32 0.57 -22.34
N GLN A 191 -17.19 0.02 -21.13
CA GLN A 191 -16.76 0.71 -19.92
C GLN A 191 -15.26 0.55 -19.70
N VAL A 192 -14.54 1.63 -19.35
CA VAL A 192 -13.12 1.52 -18.95
C VAL A 192 -13.05 0.75 -17.61
N MET A 193 -12.31 -0.35 -17.60
CA MET A 193 -12.22 -1.25 -16.43
C MET A 193 -11.77 -0.51 -15.17
N TYR A 194 -10.75 0.35 -15.27
CA TYR A 194 -10.23 1.09 -14.11
C TYR A 194 -11.25 2.06 -13.54
N ASP A 195 -11.97 2.80 -14.39
CA ASP A 195 -13.04 3.70 -13.99
C ASP A 195 -14.15 2.92 -13.28
N TYR A 196 -14.57 1.81 -13.88
CA TYR A 196 -15.61 0.95 -13.30
C TYR A 196 -15.20 0.47 -11.89
N MET A 197 -13.96 0.02 -11.71
CA MET A 197 -13.47 -0.41 -10.40
C MET A 197 -13.47 0.74 -9.38
N LEU A 198 -13.04 1.93 -9.78
CA LEU A 198 -13.05 3.12 -8.94
C LEU A 198 -14.46 3.52 -8.50
N GLU A 199 -15.46 3.35 -9.36
CA GLU A 199 -16.85 3.72 -9.11
C GLU A 199 -17.65 2.64 -8.35
N HIS A 200 -17.34 1.36 -8.55
CA HIS A 200 -18.10 0.22 -8.01
C HIS A 200 -17.43 -0.48 -6.80
N THR A 201 -16.29 0.02 -6.33
CA THR A 201 -15.72 -0.43 -5.06
C THR A 201 -15.94 0.62 -3.96
N ASN A 202 -16.25 0.14 -2.75
CA ASN A 202 -16.48 1.02 -1.60
C ASN A 202 -15.16 1.68 -1.14
N PRO A 203 -15.06 3.02 -1.10
CA PRO A 203 -13.85 3.74 -0.68
C PRO A 203 -13.43 3.49 0.77
N GLU A 204 -14.34 3.01 1.63
CA GLU A 204 -13.99 2.59 2.98
C GLU A 204 -13.23 1.26 3.01
N TYR A 205 -13.46 0.40 2.02
CA TYR A 205 -12.89 -0.95 1.98
C TYR A 205 -11.71 -1.05 1.02
N VAL A 206 -11.81 -0.41 -0.15
CA VAL A 206 -10.82 -0.53 -1.22
C VAL A 206 -10.24 0.83 -1.55
N PHE A 207 -8.92 0.97 -1.40
CA PHE A 207 -8.18 2.10 -1.94
C PHE A 207 -7.44 1.70 -3.22
N PHE A 208 -6.91 2.67 -3.94
CA PHE A 208 -6.06 2.42 -5.11
C PHE A 208 -4.63 2.88 -4.84
N GLN A 209 -3.68 2.03 -5.21
CA GLN A 209 -2.28 2.39 -5.34
C GLN A 209 -2.04 2.72 -6.81
N MET A 210 -1.98 4.03 -7.13
CA MET A 210 -1.74 4.44 -8.50
C MET A 210 -0.29 4.21 -8.88
N ASP A 211 -0.04 3.41 -9.91
CA ASP A 211 1.25 3.43 -10.59
C ASP A 211 1.21 4.42 -11.76
N VAL A 212 1.88 5.56 -11.58
CA VAL A 212 1.84 6.67 -12.54
C VAL A 212 2.46 6.30 -13.89
N TYR A 213 3.48 5.43 -13.89
CA TYR A 213 4.07 4.95 -15.14
C TYR A 213 3.03 4.18 -15.98
N TRP A 214 2.31 3.26 -15.36
CA TRP A 214 1.32 2.46 -16.05
C TRP A 214 0.08 3.26 -16.47
N VAL A 215 -0.31 4.31 -15.74
CA VAL A 215 -1.36 5.24 -16.18
C VAL A 215 -0.95 5.92 -17.49
N VAL A 216 0.28 6.44 -17.56
CA VAL A 216 0.81 7.08 -18.77
C VAL A 216 0.94 6.06 -19.91
N ARG A 217 1.39 4.84 -19.65
CA ARG A 217 1.43 3.74 -20.64
C ARG A 217 0.04 3.34 -21.13
N GLY A 218 -0.97 3.45 -20.31
CA GLY A 218 -2.37 3.31 -20.67
C GLY A 218 -2.94 4.52 -21.40
N GLN A 219 -2.09 5.48 -21.82
CA GLN A 219 -2.47 6.71 -22.54
C GLN A 219 -3.44 7.60 -21.76
N ASN A 220 -3.28 7.65 -20.43
CA ASN A 220 -4.08 8.45 -19.53
C ASN A 220 -3.21 9.41 -18.70
N SER A 221 -3.85 10.39 -18.06
CA SER A 221 -3.21 11.38 -17.20
C SER A 221 -3.40 11.02 -15.73
N PRO A 222 -2.33 10.80 -14.96
CA PRO A 222 -2.44 10.59 -13.51
C PRO A 222 -3.12 11.75 -12.80
N VAL A 223 -2.85 12.99 -13.25
CA VAL A 223 -3.44 14.21 -12.65
C VAL A 223 -4.96 14.22 -12.84
N ASP A 224 -5.44 13.84 -14.03
CA ASP A 224 -6.88 13.79 -14.31
C ASP A 224 -7.57 12.73 -13.46
N TYR A 225 -6.93 11.57 -13.23
CA TYR A 225 -7.44 10.54 -12.34
C TYR A 225 -7.47 11.00 -10.87
N PHE A 226 -6.46 11.72 -10.38
CA PHE A 226 -6.49 12.31 -9.04
C PHE A 226 -7.64 13.32 -8.88
N ASN A 227 -7.89 14.13 -9.90
CA ASN A 227 -8.97 15.12 -9.89
C ASN A 227 -10.35 14.47 -10.03
N LYS A 228 -10.48 13.43 -10.87
CA LYS A 228 -11.74 12.73 -11.13
C LYS A 228 -12.19 11.89 -9.92
N TYR A 229 -11.23 11.28 -9.22
CA TYR A 229 -11.51 10.35 -8.10
C TYR A 229 -10.82 10.78 -6.80
N PRO A 230 -11.16 11.94 -6.22
CA PRO A 230 -10.50 12.45 -5.02
C PRO A 230 -10.68 11.47 -3.84
N GLY A 231 -9.57 11.26 -3.10
CA GLY A 231 -9.57 10.41 -1.92
C GLY A 231 -9.50 8.90 -2.16
N ARG A 232 -9.56 8.43 -3.42
CA ARG A 232 -9.44 7.01 -3.75
C ARG A 232 -8.00 6.50 -3.70
N PHE A 233 -7.01 7.36 -3.90
CA PHE A 233 -5.58 7.01 -3.97
C PHE A 233 -4.91 7.26 -2.63
N LYS A 234 -4.48 6.18 -1.94
CA LYS A 234 -3.78 6.26 -0.63
C LYS A 234 -2.28 6.15 -0.75
N THR A 235 -1.80 5.47 -1.79
CA THR A 235 -0.38 5.30 -2.10
C THR A 235 -0.15 5.51 -3.59
N VAL A 236 1.05 5.95 -3.92
CA VAL A 236 1.48 6.13 -5.31
C VAL A 236 2.71 5.28 -5.53
N SER A 237 2.70 4.50 -6.59
CA SER A 237 3.84 3.73 -7.08
C SER A 237 4.40 4.36 -8.35
N TYR A 238 5.66 4.07 -8.61
CA TYR A 238 6.32 4.47 -9.84
C TYR A 238 7.20 3.35 -10.34
N THR A 239 6.81 2.72 -11.43
CA THR A 239 7.63 1.73 -12.11
C THR A 239 8.69 2.45 -12.94
N HIS A 240 9.97 2.17 -12.67
CA HIS A 240 11.08 2.77 -13.39
C HIS A 240 11.46 1.94 -14.61
N LEU A 241 11.44 2.58 -15.78
CA LEU A 241 12.02 1.99 -16.99
C LEU A 241 13.55 2.05 -16.92
N ARG A 242 14.20 0.95 -17.31
CA ARG A 242 15.62 1.01 -17.66
C ARG A 242 15.77 1.79 -18.96
N ALA A 243 16.85 2.54 -19.12
CA ALA A 243 17.10 3.39 -20.31
C ALA A 243 16.99 2.63 -21.66
N HIS A 244 17.19 1.30 -21.66
CA HIS A 244 17.07 0.45 -22.85
C HIS A 244 15.63 0.04 -23.19
N GLU A 245 14.66 0.29 -22.32
CA GLU A 245 13.25 -0.09 -22.52
C GLU A 245 12.45 1.05 -23.12
N THR A 246 13.01 2.28 -23.15
CA THR A 246 12.34 3.46 -23.72
C THR A 246 12.25 3.39 -25.24
N ASP A 247 13.19 2.75 -25.91
CA ASP A 247 13.25 2.69 -27.38
C ASP A 247 12.33 1.59 -27.97
N GLN A 248 11.86 0.64 -27.19
CA GLN A 248 10.98 -0.43 -27.64
C GLN A 248 9.49 -0.11 -27.55
N TYR A 249 9.11 1.03 -26.92
CA TYR A 249 7.73 1.34 -26.58
C TYR A 249 7.29 2.75 -26.99
N LEU A 250 8.15 3.48 -27.72
CA LEU A 250 7.83 4.69 -28.43
C LEU A 250 7.62 4.37 -29.91
#